data_51bce4b14c0011388a733125dc703437
#
_entry.id   51bce4b14c0011388a733125dc703437
#
_cell.length_a   1.000
_cell.length_b   1.000
_cell.length_c   1.000
_cell.angle_alpha   90.00
_cell.angle_beta   90.00
_cell.angle_gamma   90.00
#
_symmetry.space_group_name_H-M   'P 1'
#
loop_
_entity.id
_entity.type
_entity.pdbx_description
1 polymer ?
#
loop_
_entity_poly.entity_id
_entity_poly.type
_entity_poly.pdbx_seq_one_letter_code
_entity_poly.pdbx_strand_id
1 'polypeptide(L)'
;ASVAAQRVGDLLKKGDRIGALGNPLQNGQWAPHLHFQIMLSMLDNTQDFPGVGFPKQMQVWKSICPDPNLLFKNPKLDTQYDAPSSEILDFRKKHLGKSLSISYQEPLNIVRGDGAYLIDTWGEKYLDTVNNVAHVGHEHPGVVKAAQEQIALLNTNTRYLNQNIIAYTKALLEKLPPELSVLHFVNSGSEATELALRMAKTLTGQKDMLAIEVGYHGNTTAAMQVSSYKFDSKGGSGKPEHTHILPLPDPYRGLHTKENNLGSIYGNYAQQHIDRLALVDRGIAGFMGESIISCGGQIVPPKGYFKAIYKTVRAAGGLCIADEVQTGFGRMGDHFWGFEMHGVTPDIVTMGKPAGNGHPLAIVACTQEVANGFANGLEFFNTFGGNPVSCSIGKAVLDVMEEEQLQKNAK
;
A
#
# COMPACT_ATOMS: atom_id res chain seq x y z
N ALA A 1 -18.76 34.02 -17.99
CA ALA A 1 -18.11 34.60 -16.82
C ALA A 1 -18.64 36.00 -16.57
N SER A 2 -19.04 36.35 -15.35
CA SER A 2 -19.26 37.74 -15.00
C SER A 2 -17.91 38.41 -14.79
N VAL A 3 -17.55 39.31 -15.69
CA VAL A 3 -16.31 40.10 -15.54
C VAL A 3 -16.56 41.12 -14.43
N ALA A 4 -15.62 41.27 -13.51
CA ALA A 4 -15.63 42.41 -12.62
C ALA A 4 -15.48 43.70 -13.45
N ALA A 5 -15.74 44.84 -12.86
CA ALA A 5 -15.79 46.15 -13.55
C ALA A 5 -14.44 46.68 -14.11
N GLN A 6 -13.46 45.78 -14.32
CA GLN A 6 -12.14 46.16 -14.91
C GLN A 6 -12.27 46.41 -16.41
N ARG A 7 -11.47 47.37 -16.87
CA ARG A 7 -11.37 47.71 -18.27
C ARG A 7 -9.98 47.37 -18.81
N VAL A 8 -9.87 47.19 -20.11
CA VAL A 8 -8.58 47.00 -20.77
C VAL A 8 -7.68 48.21 -20.45
N GLY A 9 -6.50 47.95 -19.90
CA GLY A 9 -5.54 48.94 -19.46
C GLY A 9 -5.52 49.26 -17.95
N ASP A 10 -6.45 48.73 -17.18
CA ASP A 10 -6.46 48.86 -15.73
C ASP A 10 -5.27 48.12 -15.09
N LEU A 11 -4.61 48.76 -14.15
CA LEU A 11 -3.52 48.19 -13.36
C LEU A 11 -4.10 47.42 -12.16
N LEU A 12 -3.85 46.12 -12.12
CA LEU A 12 -4.29 45.24 -11.03
C LEU A 12 -3.12 44.94 -10.07
N LYS A 13 -3.42 44.85 -8.79
CA LYS A 13 -2.49 44.38 -7.77
C LYS A 13 -2.68 42.90 -7.49
N LYS A 14 -1.66 42.28 -6.91
CA LYS A 14 -1.76 40.90 -6.44
C LYS A 14 -2.93 40.75 -5.46
N GLY A 15 -3.87 39.87 -5.78
CA GLY A 15 -5.06 39.59 -4.97
C GLY A 15 -6.33 40.34 -5.43
N ASP A 16 -6.22 41.24 -6.41
CA ASP A 16 -7.40 41.90 -6.98
C ASP A 16 -8.28 40.89 -7.71
N ARG A 17 -9.60 40.99 -7.51
CA ARG A 17 -10.56 40.11 -8.16
C ARG A 17 -10.74 40.53 -9.62
N ILE A 18 -10.46 39.63 -10.56
CA ILE A 18 -10.61 39.85 -12.01
C ILE A 18 -11.97 39.40 -12.58
N GLY A 19 -12.71 38.60 -11.83
CA GLY A 19 -14.02 38.12 -12.27
C GLY A 19 -14.61 37.04 -11.35
N ALA A 20 -15.72 36.47 -11.78
CA ALA A 20 -16.31 35.27 -11.15
C ALA A 20 -16.66 34.27 -12.25
N LEU A 21 -16.52 32.97 -11.92
CA LEU A 21 -16.96 31.91 -12.84
C LEU A 21 -18.48 31.92 -12.93
N GLY A 22 -19.01 31.87 -14.15
CA GLY A 22 -20.45 31.70 -14.39
C GLY A 22 -20.91 30.29 -13.95
N ASN A 23 -22.15 30.19 -13.51
CA ASN A 23 -22.78 28.91 -13.24
C ASN A 23 -23.07 28.16 -14.56
N PRO A 24 -23.44 26.86 -14.55
CA PRO A 24 -23.73 26.10 -15.77
C PRO A 24 -24.79 26.71 -16.67
N LEU A 25 -25.80 27.40 -16.14
CA LEU A 25 -26.84 28.06 -16.93
C LEU A 25 -26.32 29.29 -17.67
N GLN A 26 -25.26 29.93 -17.16
CA GLN A 26 -24.65 31.13 -17.73
C GLN A 26 -23.51 30.81 -18.71
N ASN A 27 -22.97 29.59 -18.68
CA ASN A 27 -21.80 29.22 -19.47
C ASN A 27 -22.09 28.11 -20.52
N GLY A 28 -23.34 27.91 -20.90
CA GLY A 28 -23.71 26.91 -21.89
C GLY A 28 -23.75 25.48 -21.38
N GLN A 29 -24.01 25.29 -20.09
CA GLN A 29 -24.12 24.01 -19.39
C GLN A 29 -22.76 23.30 -19.14
N TRP A 30 -21.65 24.00 -19.31
CA TRP A 30 -20.33 23.50 -18.94
C TRP A 30 -20.06 23.65 -17.44
N ALA A 31 -19.20 22.80 -16.91
CA ALA A 31 -18.69 22.99 -15.53
C ALA A 31 -18.03 24.37 -15.40
N PRO A 32 -18.22 25.09 -14.27
CA PRO A 32 -17.62 26.40 -14.08
C PRO A 32 -16.10 26.30 -14.17
N HIS A 33 -15.49 26.95 -15.17
CA HIS A 33 -14.06 26.96 -15.39
C HIS A 33 -13.61 28.27 -16.01
N LEU A 34 -12.31 28.58 -15.87
CA LEU A 34 -11.65 29.73 -16.46
C LEU A 34 -10.75 29.26 -17.60
N HIS A 35 -10.97 29.79 -18.81
CA HIS A 35 -9.99 29.74 -19.88
C HIS A 35 -8.99 30.86 -19.67
N PHE A 36 -7.73 30.52 -19.56
CA PHE A 36 -6.65 31.47 -19.43
C PHE A 36 -5.56 31.12 -20.43
N GLN A 37 -5.17 32.13 -21.23
CA GLN A 37 -4.16 31.97 -22.25
C GLN A 37 -3.20 33.16 -22.21
N ILE A 38 -1.89 32.90 -22.36
CA ILE A 38 -0.87 33.93 -22.57
C ILE A 38 -0.68 34.01 -24.08
N MET A 39 -0.72 35.23 -24.61
CA MET A 39 -0.46 35.51 -26.02
C MET A 39 0.60 36.59 -26.16
N LEU A 40 1.66 36.29 -26.89
CA LEU A 40 2.72 37.26 -27.22
C LEU A 40 2.32 38.17 -28.39
N SER A 41 1.37 37.73 -29.21
CA SER A 41 0.82 38.47 -30.32
C SER A 41 -0.62 38.06 -30.57
N MET A 42 -1.49 39.03 -30.79
CA MET A 42 -2.87 38.82 -31.26
C MET A 42 -2.94 38.68 -32.77
N LEU A 43 -1.82 38.76 -33.49
CA LEU A 43 -1.77 38.85 -34.94
C LEU A 43 -2.67 40.02 -35.42
N ASP A 44 -3.53 39.77 -36.42
CA ASP A 44 -4.48 40.77 -36.89
C ASP A 44 -5.86 40.72 -36.19
N ASN A 45 -5.96 39.93 -35.09
CA ASN A 45 -7.20 39.81 -34.34
C ASN A 45 -7.36 40.95 -33.34
N THR A 46 -8.51 41.61 -33.32
CA THR A 46 -8.75 42.79 -32.48
C THR A 46 -9.67 42.51 -31.28
N GLN A 47 -10.49 41.47 -31.31
CA GLN A 47 -11.49 41.18 -30.28
C GLN A 47 -11.47 39.72 -29.79
N ASP A 48 -11.10 38.80 -30.61
CA ASP A 48 -11.10 37.37 -30.30
C ASP A 48 -9.88 36.69 -30.92
N PHE A 49 -9.52 35.51 -30.39
CA PHE A 49 -8.39 34.74 -30.85
C PHE A 49 -8.87 33.31 -31.17
N PRO A 50 -8.42 32.66 -32.25
CA PRO A 50 -8.84 31.33 -32.59
C PRO A 50 -8.62 30.35 -31.45
N GLY A 51 -9.68 29.70 -30.97
CA GLY A 51 -9.63 28.68 -29.92
C GLY A 51 -9.09 27.33 -30.38
N VAL A 52 -8.91 27.16 -31.72
CA VAL A 52 -8.40 25.95 -32.36
C VAL A 52 -7.45 26.30 -33.50
N GLY A 53 -6.45 25.48 -33.73
CA GLY A 53 -5.48 25.63 -34.79
C GLY A 53 -5.27 24.34 -35.58
N PHE A 54 -4.79 24.46 -36.83
CA PHE A 54 -4.43 23.29 -37.61
C PHE A 54 -3.18 22.59 -37.04
N PRO A 55 -3.13 21.26 -36.98
CA PRO A 55 -1.96 20.52 -36.46
C PRO A 55 -0.63 20.92 -37.11
N LYS A 56 -0.65 21.23 -38.39
CA LYS A 56 0.54 21.68 -39.15
C LYS A 56 1.08 23.04 -38.71
N GLN A 57 0.28 23.82 -37.99
CA GLN A 57 0.65 25.16 -37.49
C GLN A 57 1.01 25.15 -35.99
N MET A 58 1.01 24.00 -35.35
CA MET A 58 1.19 23.87 -33.91
C MET A 58 2.48 24.55 -33.41
N GLN A 59 3.57 24.46 -34.18
CA GLN A 59 4.84 25.10 -33.83
C GLN A 59 4.70 26.63 -33.76
N VAL A 60 3.96 27.22 -34.68
CA VAL A 60 3.68 28.67 -34.70
C VAL A 60 2.82 29.06 -33.50
N TRP A 61 1.74 28.31 -33.28
CA TRP A 61 0.86 28.55 -32.13
C TRP A 61 1.59 28.47 -30.80
N LYS A 62 2.44 27.45 -30.60
CA LYS A 62 3.27 27.33 -29.39
C LYS A 62 4.26 28.47 -29.22
N SER A 63 4.76 29.06 -30.29
CA SER A 63 5.70 30.18 -30.21
C SER A 63 5.04 31.50 -29.78
N ILE A 64 3.77 31.72 -30.11
CA ILE A 64 3.02 32.95 -29.78
C ILE A 64 2.09 32.78 -28.57
N CYS A 65 1.79 31.53 -28.17
CA CYS A 65 0.97 31.20 -27.01
C CYS A 65 1.80 30.34 -26.04
N PRO A 66 2.68 30.96 -25.25
CA PRO A 66 3.45 30.21 -24.27
C PRO A 66 2.58 29.61 -23.16
N ASP A 67 3.09 28.59 -22.49
CA ASP A 67 2.41 27.88 -21.43
C ASP A 67 1.96 28.87 -20.32
N PRO A 68 0.65 28.93 -20.01
CA PRO A 68 0.15 29.77 -18.92
C PRO A 68 0.75 29.42 -17.55
N ASN A 69 1.27 28.22 -17.38
CA ASN A 69 1.92 27.80 -16.13
C ASN A 69 3.18 28.61 -15.80
N LEU A 70 3.74 29.30 -16.77
CA LEU A 70 4.81 30.28 -16.54
C LEU A 70 4.40 31.38 -15.53
N LEU A 71 3.10 31.73 -15.49
CA LEU A 71 2.57 32.69 -14.52
C LEU A 71 2.09 32.01 -13.24
N PHE A 72 1.41 30.90 -13.36
CA PHE A 72 0.83 30.21 -12.19
C PHE A 72 1.86 29.45 -11.38
N LYS A 73 3.00 29.06 -11.99
CA LYS A 73 4.08 28.28 -11.34
C LYS A 73 3.54 27.10 -10.52
N ASN A 74 2.49 26.46 -11.03
CA ASN A 74 1.89 25.31 -10.39
C ASN A 74 2.55 24.03 -10.91
N PRO A 75 3.44 23.37 -10.12
CA PRO A 75 4.10 22.15 -10.57
C PRO A 75 3.12 21.01 -10.87
N LYS A 76 1.87 21.13 -10.39
CA LYS A 76 0.81 20.15 -10.64
C LYS A 76 0.17 20.28 -12.03
N LEU A 77 0.44 21.37 -12.76
CA LEU A 77 -0.03 21.58 -14.14
C LEU A 77 0.99 21.18 -15.19
N ASP A 78 2.22 20.90 -14.77
CA ASP A 78 3.31 20.46 -15.67
C ASP A 78 3.15 18.95 -15.96
N THR A 79 2.08 18.61 -16.68
CA THR A 79 1.80 17.23 -17.08
C THR A 79 2.62 16.90 -18.33
N GLN A 80 3.79 16.29 -18.14
CA GLN A 80 4.55 15.60 -19.21
C GLN A 80 3.84 14.35 -19.75
N TYR A 81 2.56 14.15 -19.43
CA TYR A 81 1.82 12.92 -19.68
C TYR A 81 0.66 13.11 -20.65
N ASP A 82 0.92 13.76 -21.80
CA ASP A 82 -0.07 14.01 -22.83
C ASP A 82 -0.35 12.83 -23.79
N ALA A 83 0.23 11.64 -23.49
CA ALA A 83 -0.03 10.47 -24.32
C ALA A 83 -1.49 10.03 -24.19
N PRO A 84 -2.24 9.85 -25.31
CA PRO A 84 -3.58 9.29 -25.26
C PRO A 84 -3.60 7.92 -24.56
N SER A 85 -4.66 7.62 -23.81
CA SER A 85 -4.79 6.33 -23.11
C SER A 85 -4.63 5.11 -24.05
N SER A 86 -5.04 5.23 -25.32
CA SER A 86 -4.84 4.20 -26.34
C SER A 86 -3.36 3.94 -26.65
N GLU A 87 -2.54 4.99 -26.74
CA GLU A 87 -1.10 4.86 -26.99
C GLU A 87 -0.40 4.20 -25.79
N ILE A 88 -0.75 4.61 -24.56
CA ILE A 88 -0.24 4.00 -23.32
C ILE A 88 -0.60 2.51 -23.28
N LEU A 89 -1.85 2.16 -23.61
CA LEU A 89 -2.31 0.78 -23.65
C LEU A 89 -1.58 -0.06 -24.70
N ASP A 90 -1.37 0.47 -25.90
CA ASP A 90 -0.68 -0.25 -26.97
C ASP A 90 0.80 -0.44 -26.64
N PHE A 91 1.46 0.57 -26.07
CA PHE A 91 2.82 0.44 -25.56
C PHE A 91 2.90 -0.59 -24.45
N ARG A 92 1.96 -0.55 -23.50
CA ARG A 92 1.87 -1.49 -22.39
C ARG A 92 1.70 -2.93 -22.88
N LYS A 93 0.79 -3.18 -23.84
CA LYS A 93 0.57 -4.50 -24.44
C LYS A 93 1.84 -5.06 -25.10
N LYS A 94 2.65 -4.18 -25.70
CA LYS A 94 3.85 -4.55 -26.45
C LYS A 94 5.07 -4.76 -25.56
N HIS A 95 5.23 -3.95 -24.51
CA HIS A 95 6.49 -3.86 -23.77
C HIS A 95 6.41 -4.22 -22.28
N LEU A 96 5.20 -4.34 -21.69
CA LEU A 96 5.03 -4.80 -20.31
C LEU A 96 4.53 -6.25 -20.27
N GLY A 97 4.82 -6.95 -19.17
CA GLY A 97 4.42 -8.34 -18.99
C GLY A 97 2.89 -8.51 -19.09
N LYS A 98 2.43 -9.46 -19.89
CA LYS A 98 1.00 -9.75 -20.11
C LYS A 98 0.26 -10.14 -18.83
N SER A 99 0.99 -10.61 -17.81
CA SER A 99 0.45 -10.93 -16.48
C SER A 99 0.14 -9.70 -15.61
N LEU A 100 0.60 -8.50 -16.00
CA LEU A 100 0.24 -7.25 -15.34
C LEU A 100 -1.15 -6.82 -15.79
N SER A 101 -2.16 -7.20 -15.03
CA SER A 101 -3.56 -6.89 -15.32
C SER A 101 -3.89 -5.39 -15.12
N ILE A 102 -4.92 -4.94 -15.81
CA ILE A 102 -5.60 -3.66 -15.59
C ILE A 102 -6.94 -3.98 -14.92
N SER A 103 -7.30 -3.24 -13.88
CA SER A 103 -8.44 -3.59 -13.03
C SER A 103 -9.80 -3.26 -13.64
N TYR A 104 -9.88 -2.35 -14.62
CA TYR A 104 -11.13 -1.84 -15.16
C TYR A 104 -11.26 -2.16 -16.64
N GLN A 105 -12.50 -2.38 -17.12
CA GLN A 105 -12.80 -2.58 -18.54
C GLN A 105 -12.44 -1.33 -19.35
N GLU A 106 -12.77 -0.16 -18.83
CA GLU A 106 -12.33 1.13 -19.33
C GLU A 106 -11.17 1.62 -18.47
N PRO A 107 -9.92 1.50 -18.94
CA PRO A 107 -8.75 1.85 -18.15
C PRO A 107 -8.69 3.33 -17.82
N LEU A 108 -8.50 3.65 -16.57
CA LEU A 108 -8.30 5.01 -16.10
C LEU A 108 -6.84 5.43 -16.29
N ASN A 109 -6.62 6.60 -16.89
CA ASN A 109 -5.30 7.23 -16.96
C ASN A 109 -5.15 8.21 -15.79
N ILE A 110 -4.70 7.70 -14.66
CA ILE A 110 -4.54 8.47 -13.42
C ILE A 110 -3.20 9.20 -13.44
N VAL A 111 -3.24 10.49 -13.23
CA VAL A 111 -2.06 11.38 -13.27
C VAL A 111 -1.75 12.02 -11.92
N ARG A 112 -2.70 12.03 -10.98
CA ARG A 112 -2.52 12.67 -9.67
C ARG A 112 -3.35 11.98 -8.59
N GLY A 113 -2.89 12.08 -7.35
CA GLY A 113 -3.68 11.84 -6.15
C GLY A 113 -3.98 13.15 -5.41
N ASP A 114 -5.02 13.17 -4.57
CA ASP A 114 -5.40 14.31 -3.74
C ASP A 114 -6.17 13.78 -2.51
N GLY A 115 -5.49 13.54 -1.41
CA GLY A 115 -6.08 12.94 -0.21
C GLY A 115 -6.72 11.58 -0.52
N ALA A 116 -8.03 11.46 -0.42
CA ALA A 116 -8.77 10.23 -0.71
C ALA A 116 -9.13 10.05 -2.20
N TYR A 117 -8.67 10.93 -3.08
CA TYR A 117 -9.08 10.91 -4.48
C TYR A 117 -7.93 10.62 -5.42
N LEU A 118 -8.24 9.90 -6.50
CA LEU A 118 -7.43 9.78 -7.72
C LEU A 118 -7.99 10.74 -8.76
N ILE A 119 -7.11 11.32 -9.58
CA ILE A 119 -7.49 12.31 -10.61
C ILE A 119 -6.91 11.84 -11.93
N ASP A 120 -7.76 11.77 -12.95
CA ASP A 120 -7.34 11.39 -14.30
C ASP A 120 -6.85 12.59 -15.14
N THR A 121 -6.45 12.30 -16.37
CA THR A 121 -5.97 13.29 -17.34
C THR A 121 -7.01 14.35 -17.73
N TRP A 122 -8.29 14.11 -17.47
CA TRP A 122 -9.38 15.03 -17.74
C TRP A 122 -9.75 15.89 -16.52
N GLY A 123 -9.11 15.63 -15.37
CA GLY A 123 -9.41 16.28 -14.10
C GLY A 123 -10.61 15.68 -13.37
N GLU A 124 -11.15 14.54 -13.83
CA GLU A 124 -12.21 13.81 -13.14
C GLU A 124 -11.67 13.20 -11.84
N LYS A 125 -12.43 13.34 -10.76
CA LYS A 125 -12.06 12.86 -9.43
C LYS A 125 -12.79 11.55 -9.10
N TYR A 126 -12.02 10.53 -8.75
CA TYR A 126 -12.50 9.22 -8.31
C TYR A 126 -12.17 9.03 -6.84
N LEU A 127 -13.16 8.76 -6.00
CA LEU A 127 -12.92 8.37 -4.62
C LEU A 127 -12.19 7.01 -4.60
N ASP A 128 -10.98 7.00 -4.07
CA ASP A 128 -10.17 5.77 -3.99
C ASP A 128 -10.63 4.89 -2.83
N THR A 129 -11.48 3.93 -3.14
CA THR A 129 -11.96 2.91 -2.20
C THR A 129 -11.25 1.57 -2.37
N VAL A 130 -10.20 1.51 -3.21
CA VAL A 130 -9.50 0.27 -3.59
C VAL A 130 -8.06 0.24 -3.09
N ASN A 131 -7.31 1.34 -3.22
CA ASN A 131 -5.90 1.36 -2.84
C ASN A 131 -5.71 1.44 -1.32
N ASN A 132 -5.27 0.33 -0.73
CA ASN A 132 -4.97 0.25 0.69
C ASN A 132 -3.51 0.60 1.04
N VAL A 133 -2.74 1.14 0.10
CA VAL A 133 -1.36 1.60 0.30
C VAL A 133 -1.26 3.08 0.66
N ALA A 134 -2.16 3.94 0.16
CA ALA A 134 -2.20 5.37 0.47
C ALA A 134 -2.89 5.61 1.83
N HIS A 135 -2.24 5.18 2.90
CA HIS A 135 -2.83 5.04 4.23
C HIS A 135 -3.27 6.36 4.87
N VAL A 136 -2.47 7.41 4.69
CA VAL A 136 -2.76 8.77 5.16
C VAL A 136 -3.23 9.70 4.03
N GLY A 137 -3.61 9.11 2.90
CA GLY A 137 -4.03 9.84 1.70
C GLY A 137 -2.89 10.03 0.68
N HIS A 138 -3.30 10.19 -0.58
CA HIS A 138 -2.37 10.47 -1.67
C HIS A 138 -1.71 11.83 -1.49
N GLU A 139 -0.45 11.96 -1.86
CA GLU A 139 0.37 13.18 -1.80
C GLU A 139 0.31 13.96 -0.48
N HIS A 140 0.16 13.26 0.66
CA HIS A 140 0.10 13.93 1.96
C HIS A 140 1.31 14.83 2.20
N PRO A 141 1.13 16.15 2.49
CA PRO A 141 2.23 17.12 2.53
C PRO A 141 3.37 16.75 3.49
N GLY A 142 3.05 16.20 4.67
CA GLY A 142 4.03 15.78 5.67
C GLY A 142 4.90 14.63 5.15
N VAL A 143 4.30 13.63 4.49
CA VAL A 143 5.02 12.49 3.91
C VAL A 143 5.88 12.93 2.73
N VAL A 144 5.32 13.75 1.83
CA VAL A 144 6.04 14.29 0.65
C VAL A 144 7.25 15.11 1.09
N LYS A 145 7.08 16.00 2.08
CA LYS A 145 8.15 16.82 2.63
C LYS A 145 9.28 15.97 3.21
N ALA A 146 8.96 14.98 4.06
CA ALA A 146 9.95 14.10 4.66
C ALA A 146 10.76 13.34 3.60
N ALA A 147 10.11 12.86 2.53
CA ALA A 147 10.77 12.21 1.41
C ALA A 147 11.72 13.16 0.67
N GLN A 148 11.25 14.36 0.30
CA GLN A 148 12.02 15.34 -0.46
C GLN A 148 13.23 15.86 0.32
N GLU A 149 13.08 16.17 1.59
CA GLU A 149 14.17 16.64 2.45
C GLU A 149 15.24 15.58 2.61
N GLN A 150 14.85 14.33 2.89
CA GLN A 150 15.82 13.27 3.12
C GLN A 150 16.52 12.81 1.84
N ILE A 151 15.83 12.70 0.71
CA ILE A 151 16.47 12.30 -0.55
C ILE A 151 17.46 13.36 -1.07
N ALA A 152 17.24 14.63 -0.73
CA ALA A 152 18.16 15.70 -1.04
C ALA A 152 19.46 15.66 -0.21
N LEU A 153 19.45 14.95 0.93
CA LEU A 153 20.61 14.80 1.81
C LEU A 153 21.40 13.53 1.53
N LEU A 154 20.75 12.39 1.67
CA LEU A 154 21.40 11.09 1.54
C LEU A 154 20.36 9.97 1.45
N ASN A 155 20.59 9.04 0.51
CA ASN A 155 19.97 7.73 0.53
C ASN A 155 21.06 6.66 0.37
N THR A 156 21.15 5.73 1.34
CA THR A 156 22.17 4.66 1.38
C THR A 156 21.64 3.44 2.12
N ASN A 157 22.44 2.39 2.23
CA ASN A 157 22.05 1.15 2.90
C ASN A 157 22.38 1.14 4.41
N THR A 158 21.95 0.10 5.10
CA THR A 158 22.09 -0.07 6.56
C THR A 158 23.50 -0.40 7.04
N ARG A 159 24.49 -0.53 6.15
CA ARG A 159 25.89 -0.72 6.53
C ARG A 159 26.51 0.52 7.16
N TYR A 160 25.86 1.67 7.01
CA TYR A 160 26.24 2.93 7.65
C TYR A 160 25.24 3.31 8.74
N LEU A 161 25.74 3.86 9.83
CA LEU A 161 24.86 4.35 10.91
C LEU A 161 24.03 5.55 10.40
N ASN A 162 22.74 5.50 10.67
CA ASN A 162 21.81 6.56 10.29
C ASN A 162 20.73 6.78 11.36
N GLN A 163 20.44 8.04 11.65
CA GLN A 163 19.48 8.42 12.71
C GLN A 163 18.03 8.07 12.31
N ASN A 164 17.69 8.07 11.02
CA ASN A 164 16.31 7.87 10.58
C ASN A 164 15.82 6.45 10.86
N ILE A 165 16.68 5.44 10.66
CA ILE A 165 16.31 4.06 10.99
C ILE A 165 16.05 3.91 12.50
N ILE A 166 16.84 4.59 13.33
CA ILE A 166 16.67 4.56 14.79
C ILE A 166 15.37 5.25 15.19
N ALA A 167 15.10 6.43 14.64
CA ALA A 167 13.88 7.19 14.93
C ALA A 167 12.61 6.40 14.54
N TYR A 168 12.62 5.80 13.34
CA TYR A 168 11.48 5.00 12.89
C TYR A 168 11.32 3.71 13.69
N THR A 169 12.44 3.02 13.99
CA THR A 169 12.42 1.83 14.86
C THR A 169 11.80 2.13 16.22
N LYS A 170 12.21 3.22 16.90
CA LYS A 170 11.64 3.62 18.19
C LYS A 170 10.14 3.87 18.08
N ALA A 171 9.68 4.62 17.07
CA ALA A 171 8.27 4.90 16.89
C ALA A 171 7.42 3.63 16.64
N LEU A 172 7.96 2.64 15.91
CA LEU A 172 7.30 1.35 15.72
C LEU A 172 7.26 0.51 17.01
N LEU A 173 8.35 0.47 17.76
CA LEU A 173 8.41 -0.29 19.03
C LEU A 173 7.42 0.24 20.07
N GLU A 174 7.12 1.54 20.07
CA GLU A 174 6.08 2.13 20.93
C GLU A 174 4.65 1.63 20.58
N LYS A 175 4.44 1.13 19.37
CA LYS A 175 3.17 0.59 18.90
C LYS A 175 3.09 -0.94 18.94
N LEU A 176 4.21 -1.63 19.16
CA LEU A 176 4.29 -3.09 19.21
C LEU A 176 4.23 -3.61 20.65
N PRO A 177 3.73 -4.83 20.86
CA PRO A 177 3.92 -5.53 22.13
C PRO A 177 5.41 -5.68 22.47
N PRO A 178 5.81 -5.59 23.74
CA PRO A 178 7.22 -5.59 24.15
C PRO A 178 7.99 -6.87 23.75
N GLU A 179 7.29 -7.96 23.52
CA GLU A 179 7.87 -9.22 23.04
C GLU A 179 8.44 -9.10 21.63
N LEU A 180 7.85 -8.24 20.78
CA LEU A 180 8.27 -7.99 19.41
C LEU A 180 9.30 -6.86 19.35
N SER A 181 10.49 -7.12 19.82
CA SER A 181 11.52 -6.11 20.13
C SER A 181 12.61 -5.93 19.05
N VAL A 182 12.63 -6.78 18.01
CA VAL A 182 13.64 -6.73 16.94
C VAL A 182 12.99 -6.52 15.58
N LEU A 183 13.46 -5.51 14.85
CA LEU A 183 12.93 -5.13 13.55
C LEU A 183 13.93 -5.38 12.42
N HIS A 184 13.43 -5.91 11.30
CA HIS A 184 14.16 -6.02 10.04
C HIS A 184 13.40 -5.24 8.98
N PHE A 185 14.10 -4.39 8.22
CA PHE A 185 13.50 -3.57 7.18
C PHE A 185 13.72 -4.20 5.81
N VAL A 186 12.66 -4.23 5.01
CA VAL A 186 12.61 -4.73 3.63
C VAL A 186 11.75 -3.77 2.79
N ASN A 187 11.44 -4.10 1.51
CA ASN A 187 10.83 -3.13 0.60
C ASN A 187 9.39 -3.49 0.18
N SER A 188 8.96 -4.71 0.47
CA SER A 188 7.62 -5.18 0.12
C SER A 188 7.09 -6.21 1.11
N GLY A 189 5.76 -6.36 1.19
CA GLY A 189 5.13 -7.42 1.97
C GLY A 189 5.60 -8.82 1.54
N SER A 190 5.89 -9.02 0.25
CA SER A 190 6.45 -10.29 -0.25
C SER A 190 7.83 -10.59 0.31
N GLU A 191 8.72 -9.59 0.38
CA GLU A 191 10.04 -9.75 1.02
C GLU A 191 9.88 -9.98 2.53
N ALA A 192 8.95 -9.30 3.19
CA ALA A 192 8.67 -9.49 4.60
C ALA A 192 8.20 -10.94 4.89
N THR A 193 7.29 -11.46 4.10
CA THR A 193 6.84 -12.85 4.19
C THR A 193 7.97 -13.84 3.93
N GLU A 194 8.77 -13.62 2.89
CA GLU A 194 9.93 -14.47 2.57
C GLU A 194 10.90 -14.55 3.75
N LEU A 195 11.21 -13.39 4.36
CA LEU A 195 12.08 -13.32 5.54
C LEU A 195 11.46 -14.00 6.75
N ALA A 196 10.18 -13.76 7.04
CA ALA A 196 9.47 -14.39 8.17
C ALA A 196 9.44 -15.92 8.07
N LEU A 197 9.15 -16.45 6.89
CA LEU A 197 9.18 -17.90 6.63
C LEU A 197 10.59 -18.48 6.77
N ARG A 198 11.60 -17.74 6.30
CA ARG A 198 12.99 -18.14 6.43
C ARG A 198 13.43 -18.15 7.90
N MET A 199 13.04 -17.14 8.69
CA MET A 199 13.30 -17.10 10.13
C MET A 199 12.68 -18.32 10.84
N ALA A 200 11.39 -18.59 10.59
CA ALA A 200 10.69 -19.71 11.20
C ALA A 200 11.35 -21.05 10.86
N LYS A 201 11.65 -21.29 9.59
CA LYS A 201 12.32 -22.53 9.14
C LYS A 201 13.75 -22.67 9.68
N THR A 202 14.48 -21.57 9.80
CA THR A 202 15.86 -21.58 10.34
C THR A 202 15.86 -21.91 11.82
N LEU A 203 14.98 -21.28 12.61
CA LEU A 203 14.95 -21.49 14.06
C LEU A 203 14.47 -22.89 14.42
N THR A 204 13.45 -23.40 13.76
CA THR A 204 12.84 -24.70 14.07
C THR A 204 13.56 -25.88 13.41
N GLY A 205 14.34 -25.64 12.36
CA GLY A 205 14.90 -26.69 11.50
C GLY A 205 13.85 -27.44 10.67
N GLN A 206 12.58 -27.04 10.74
CA GLN A 206 11.45 -27.69 10.07
C GLN A 206 11.11 -26.96 8.77
N LYS A 207 10.30 -27.64 7.91
CA LYS A 207 9.88 -27.10 6.60
C LYS A 207 8.39 -26.85 6.49
N ASP A 208 7.60 -27.59 7.28
CA ASP A 208 6.16 -27.65 7.16
C ASP A 208 5.49 -26.41 7.76
N MET A 209 4.58 -25.81 6.99
CA MET A 209 3.84 -24.61 7.37
C MET A 209 2.34 -24.86 7.37
N LEU A 210 1.64 -24.35 8.37
CA LEU A 210 0.19 -24.20 8.32
C LEU A 210 -0.15 -22.83 7.71
N ALA A 211 -1.14 -22.78 6.84
CA ALA A 211 -1.71 -21.55 6.28
C ALA A 211 -3.23 -21.66 6.15
N ILE A 212 -3.92 -20.54 6.03
CA ILE A 212 -5.38 -20.50 5.94
C ILE A 212 -5.79 -20.63 4.46
N GLU A 213 -6.89 -21.36 4.19
CA GLU A 213 -7.53 -21.41 2.87
C GLU A 213 -7.84 -20.00 2.36
N VAL A 214 -7.61 -19.75 1.07
CA VAL A 214 -7.68 -18.46 0.36
C VAL A 214 -6.80 -17.33 0.93
N GLY A 215 -5.87 -17.65 1.84
CA GLY A 215 -4.88 -16.68 2.33
C GLY A 215 -3.94 -16.21 1.22
N TYR A 216 -3.49 -14.96 1.30
CA TYR A 216 -2.55 -14.36 0.36
C TYR A 216 -1.43 -13.62 1.11
N HIS A 217 -0.20 -14.04 0.90
CA HIS A 217 0.96 -13.56 1.65
C HIS A 217 2.09 -12.98 0.78
N GLY A 218 1.86 -12.82 -0.51
CA GLY A 218 2.83 -12.20 -1.41
C GLY A 218 3.10 -12.98 -2.69
N ASN A 219 4.12 -12.53 -3.44
CA ASN A 219 4.39 -12.98 -4.81
C ASN A 219 5.82 -13.51 -5.04
N THR A 220 6.58 -13.79 -3.97
CA THR A 220 7.81 -14.60 -4.04
C THR A 220 7.46 -16.07 -4.00
N THR A 221 8.41 -16.94 -4.37
CA THR A 221 8.16 -18.39 -4.41
C THR A 221 7.69 -18.93 -3.07
N ALA A 222 8.35 -18.59 -1.95
CA ALA A 222 7.94 -19.09 -0.65
C ALA A 222 6.63 -18.45 -0.17
N ALA A 223 6.38 -17.18 -0.45
CA ALA A 223 5.11 -16.52 -0.14
C ALA A 223 3.93 -17.16 -0.92
N MET A 224 4.13 -17.48 -2.20
CA MET A 224 3.12 -18.20 -3.00
C MET A 224 2.86 -19.61 -2.47
N GLN A 225 3.88 -20.28 -1.96
CA GLN A 225 3.74 -21.63 -1.38
C GLN A 225 2.83 -21.69 -0.15
N VAL A 226 2.66 -20.59 0.58
CA VAL A 226 1.72 -20.48 1.72
C VAL A 226 0.44 -19.71 1.39
N SER A 227 0.24 -19.37 0.11
CA SER A 227 -0.91 -18.59 -0.38
C SER A 227 -1.82 -19.43 -1.25
N SER A 228 -2.83 -20.11 -0.65
CA SER A 228 -3.73 -20.96 -1.43
C SER A 228 -4.54 -20.14 -2.45
N TYR A 229 -4.82 -18.90 -2.19
CA TYR A 229 -5.37 -17.96 -3.17
C TYR A 229 -4.59 -17.95 -4.49
N LYS A 230 -3.26 -18.20 -4.46
CA LYS A 230 -2.40 -18.23 -5.65
C LYS A 230 -2.26 -19.63 -6.22
N PHE A 231 -1.86 -20.62 -5.44
CA PHE A 231 -1.56 -21.94 -5.97
C PHE A 231 -2.80 -22.72 -6.38
N ASP A 232 -3.99 -22.42 -5.83
CA ASP A 232 -5.27 -23.01 -6.23
C ASP A 232 -5.97 -22.23 -7.35
N SER A 233 -5.47 -21.02 -7.72
CA SER A 233 -6.05 -20.23 -8.79
C SER A 233 -5.67 -20.75 -10.18
N LYS A 234 -6.37 -20.28 -11.22
CA LYS A 234 -6.06 -20.62 -12.62
C LYS A 234 -4.58 -20.29 -12.95
N GLY A 235 -3.83 -21.31 -13.35
CA GLY A 235 -2.39 -21.20 -13.64
C GLY A 235 -1.51 -21.38 -12.40
N GLY A 236 -2.10 -21.66 -11.24
CA GLY A 236 -1.36 -22.05 -10.04
C GLY A 236 -0.76 -23.45 -10.14
N SER A 237 0.25 -23.73 -9.32
CA SER A 237 0.99 -25.00 -9.32
C SER A 237 0.35 -26.08 -8.44
N GLY A 238 -0.78 -25.78 -7.79
CA GLY A 238 -1.38 -26.65 -6.77
C GLY A 238 -0.67 -26.55 -5.42
N LYS A 239 -1.22 -27.21 -4.41
CA LYS A 239 -0.73 -27.19 -3.04
C LYS A 239 0.67 -27.81 -2.92
N PRO A 240 1.67 -27.07 -2.38
CA PRO A 240 3.01 -27.61 -2.14
C PRO A 240 3.00 -28.70 -1.05
N GLU A 241 3.98 -29.61 -1.09
CA GLU A 241 4.11 -30.72 -0.15
C GLU A 241 4.18 -30.27 1.32
N HIS A 242 4.98 -29.21 1.57
CA HIS A 242 5.24 -28.71 2.92
C HIS A 242 4.23 -27.62 3.36
N THR A 243 3.08 -27.54 2.72
CA THR A 243 2.01 -26.60 3.11
C THR A 243 0.75 -27.34 3.48
N HIS A 244 0.23 -27.04 4.65
CA HIS A 244 -0.97 -27.66 5.20
C HIS A 244 -2.04 -26.59 5.38
N ILE A 245 -3.14 -26.74 4.66
CA ILE A 245 -4.18 -25.71 4.60
C ILE A 245 -5.25 -25.98 5.66
N LEU A 246 -5.48 -24.98 6.49
CA LEU A 246 -6.58 -24.93 7.44
C LEU A 246 -7.82 -24.41 6.73
N PRO A 247 -9.01 -24.99 6.97
CA PRO A 247 -10.25 -24.50 6.39
C PRO A 247 -10.48 -23.02 6.71
N LEU A 248 -11.06 -22.29 5.76
CA LEU A 248 -11.45 -20.89 5.93
C LEU A 248 -12.38 -20.76 7.14
N PRO A 249 -12.00 -20.01 8.20
CA PRO A 249 -12.79 -19.86 9.41
C PRO A 249 -13.91 -18.84 9.23
N ASP A 250 -14.79 -19.08 8.25
CA ASP A 250 -15.93 -18.22 7.96
C ASP A 250 -17.14 -18.64 8.81
N PRO A 251 -17.56 -17.81 9.79
CA PRO A 251 -18.71 -18.14 10.64
C PRO A 251 -20.05 -18.01 9.91
N TYR A 252 -20.07 -17.49 8.69
CA TYR A 252 -21.30 -17.28 7.92
C TYR A 252 -21.52 -18.33 6.82
N ARG A 253 -20.47 -18.67 6.04
CA ARG A 253 -20.54 -19.59 4.88
C ARG A 253 -19.53 -20.73 4.93
N GLY A 254 -18.73 -20.83 5.99
CA GLY A 254 -17.72 -21.87 6.15
C GLY A 254 -18.28 -23.23 6.50
N LEU A 255 -17.38 -24.18 6.78
CA LEU A 255 -17.70 -25.55 7.14
C LEU A 255 -18.53 -25.65 8.44
N HIS A 256 -18.32 -24.71 9.37
CA HIS A 256 -18.95 -24.65 10.68
C HIS A 256 -19.56 -23.27 10.85
N THR A 257 -20.88 -23.19 11.06
CA THR A 257 -21.60 -21.89 11.13
C THR A 257 -22.61 -21.83 12.27
N LYS A 258 -23.01 -22.97 12.83
CA LYS A 258 -24.10 -23.09 13.83
C LYS A 258 -23.65 -23.60 15.18
N GLU A 259 -22.45 -24.15 15.25
CA GLU A 259 -21.91 -24.77 16.45
C GLU A 259 -21.45 -23.70 17.46
N ASN A 260 -21.54 -24.05 18.74
CA ASN A 260 -20.93 -23.25 19.79
C ASN A 260 -19.39 -23.39 19.72
N ASN A 261 -18.66 -22.32 20.05
CA ASN A 261 -17.20 -22.30 20.08
C ASN A 261 -16.51 -22.55 18.72
N LEU A 262 -17.04 -21.93 17.66
CA LEU A 262 -16.49 -22.02 16.29
C LEU A 262 -14.97 -21.80 16.23
N GLY A 263 -14.43 -20.85 17.02
CA GLY A 263 -13.00 -20.60 17.04
C GLY A 263 -12.18 -21.80 17.46
N SER A 264 -12.63 -22.55 18.47
CA SER A 264 -11.94 -23.77 18.90
C SER A 264 -12.11 -24.89 17.88
N ILE A 265 -13.29 -25.04 17.26
CA ILE A 265 -13.56 -26.04 16.25
C ILE A 265 -12.64 -25.86 15.05
N TYR A 266 -12.61 -24.66 14.48
CA TYR A 266 -11.69 -24.35 13.38
C TYR A 266 -10.22 -24.43 13.79
N GLY A 267 -9.86 -24.01 15.02
CA GLY A 267 -8.50 -24.11 15.54
C GLY A 267 -7.99 -25.54 15.68
N ASN A 268 -8.87 -26.50 15.96
CA ASN A 268 -8.52 -27.92 16.09
C ASN A 268 -8.03 -28.58 14.79
N TYR A 269 -8.32 -27.99 13.63
CA TYR A 269 -7.72 -28.47 12.38
C TYR A 269 -6.19 -28.35 12.36
N ALA A 270 -5.64 -27.38 13.08
CA ALA A 270 -4.19 -27.28 13.24
C ALA A 270 -3.61 -28.51 13.96
N GLN A 271 -4.26 -28.96 15.05
CA GLN A 271 -3.84 -30.16 15.77
C GLN A 271 -3.88 -31.41 14.87
N GLN A 272 -4.95 -31.57 14.07
CA GLN A 272 -5.06 -32.73 13.17
C GLN A 272 -3.93 -32.81 12.14
N HIS A 273 -3.46 -31.65 11.63
CA HIS A 273 -2.31 -31.62 10.72
C HIS A 273 -1.01 -31.95 11.44
N ILE A 274 -0.80 -31.37 12.62
CA ILE A 274 0.39 -31.64 13.44
C ILE A 274 0.48 -33.11 13.83
N ASP A 275 -0.64 -33.73 14.26
CA ASP A 275 -0.69 -35.16 14.60
C ASP A 275 -0.31 -36.03 13.40
N ARG A 276 -0.81 -35.69 12.19
CA ARG A 276 -0.46 -36.42 10.96
C ARG A 276 1.02 -36.28 10.60
N LEU A 277 1.61 -35.11 10.80
CA LEU A 277 3.04 -34.90 10.55
C LEU A 277 3.89 -35.71 11.54
N ALA A 278 3.50 -35.76 12.82
CA ALA A 278 4.18 -36.54 13.83
C ALA A 278 4.21 -38.05 13.52
N LEU A 279 3.17 -38.59 12.87
CA LEU A 279 3.13 -40.00 12.44
C LEU A 279 4.21 -40.36 11.41
N VAL A 280 4.78 -39.36 10.72
CA VAL A 280 5.82 -39.54 9.70
C VAL A 280 7.14 -38.84 10.09
N ASP A 281 7.31 -38.60 11.38
CA ASP A 281 8.51 -37.96 11.97
C ASP A 281 8.84 -36.60 11.37
N ARG A 282 7.77 -35.83 11.07
CA ARG A 282 7.89 -34.42 10.60
C ARG A 282 7.34 -33.49 11.66
N GLY A 283 8.09 -32.41 11.90
CA GLY A 283 7.66 -31.30 12.73
C GLY A 283 7.13 -30.13 11.90
N ILE A 284 6.73 -29.07 12.57
CA ILE A 284 6.16 -27.87 11.98
C ILE A 284 7.12 -26.66 12.16
N ALA A 285 7.36 -25.91 11.09
CA ALA A 285 8.08 -24.64 11.19
C ALA A 285 7.20 -23.53 11.76
N GLY A 286 5.91 -23.54 11.43
CA GLY A 286 4.99 -22.56 11.98
C GLY A 286 3.63 -22.47 11.27
N PHE A 287 2.90 -21.47 11.70
CA PHE A 287 1.63 -21.02 11.11
C PHE A 287 1.78 -19.60 10.59
N MET A 288 1.22 -19.32 9.43
CA MET A 288 1.09 -17.96 8.89
C MET A 288 -0.37 -17.66 8.57
N GLY A 289 -0.86 -16.48 9.00
CA GLY A 289 -2.22 -16.07 8.73
C GLY A 289 -2.44 -14.57 8.85
N GLU A 290 -3.37 -14.07 8.04
CA GLU A 290 -3.89 -12.70 8.10
C GLU A 290 -4.88 -12.58 9.27
N SER A 291 -4.83 -11.51 10.04
CA SER A 291 -5.77 -11.26 11.16
C SER A 291 -7.23 -11.14 10.68
N ILE A 292 -7.43 -10.65 9.45
CA ILE A 292 -8.67 -10.75 8.67
C ILE A 292 -8.28 -11.29 7.31
N ILE A 293 -8.93 -12.38 6.87
CA ILE A 293 -8.59 -13.04 5.60
C ILE A 293 -9.12 -12.20 4.43
N SER A 294 -8.25 -11.40 3.85
CA SER A 294 -8.62 -10.35 2.90
C SER A 294 -9.08 -10.90 1.55
N CYS A 295 -8.26 -11.72 0.90
CA CYS A 295 -8.60 -12.34 -0.39
C CYS A 295 -9.75 -13.33 -0.30
N GLY A 296 -10.02 -13.87 0.89
CA GLY A 296 -11.16 -14.72 1.18
C GLY A 296 -12.51 -14.01 1.26
N GLY A 297 -12.51 -12.66 1.22
CA GLY A 297 -13.72 -11.84 1.29
C GLY A 297 -13.84 -11.00 2.56
N GLN A 298 -12.72 -10.59 3.14
CA GLN A 298 -12.63 -9.81 4.40
C GLN A 298 -13.25 -10.59 5.58
N ILE A 299 -12.93 -11.89 5.66
CA ILE A 299 -13.47 -12.76 6.68
C ILE A 299 -12.78 -12.51 8.02
N VAL A 300 -13.59 -12.19 9.03
CA VAL A 300 -13.15 -12.07 10.43
C VAL A 300 -13.27 -13.45 11.08
N PRO A 301 -12.15 -14.09 11.48
CA PRO A 301 -12.19 -15.38 12.14
C PRO A 301 -12.95 -15.34 13.47
N PRO A 302 -13.67 -16.42 13.83
CA PRO A 302 -14.46 -16.45 15.06
C PRO A 302 -13.56 -16.35 16.30
N LYS A 303 -14.13 -15.74 17.35
CA LYS A 303 -13.43 -15.56 18.63
C LYS A 303 -12.79 -16.84 19.13
N GLY A 304 -11.50 -16.78 19.50
CA GLY A 304 -10.74 -17.92 20.00
C GLY A 304 -9.97 -18.71 18.95
N TYR A 305 -10.21 -18.48 17.65
CA TYR A 305 -9.52 -19.17 16.55
C TYR A 305 -8.00 -19.05 16.63
N PHE A 306 -7.46 -17.84 16.62
CA PHE A 306 -6.01 -17.61 16.71
C PHE A 306 -5.42 -18.09 18.04
N LYS A 307 -6.17 -17.95 19.16
CA LYS A 307 -5.71 -18.48 20.47
C LYS A 307 -5.52 -19.99 20.42
N ALA A 308 -6.45 -20.72 19.81
CA ALA A 308 -6.36 -22.17 19.68
C ALA A 308 -5.17 -22.57 18.79
N ILE A 309 -5.00 -21.94 17.63
CA ILE A 309 -3.90 -22.23 16.71
C ILE A 309 -2.55 -21.91 17.35
N TYR A 310 -2.37 -20.71 17.92
CA TYR A 310 -1.10 -20.30 18.49
C TYR A 310 -0.67 -21.25 19.63
N LYS A 311 -1.62 -21.64 20.49
CA LYS A 311 -1.36 -22.62 21.54
C LYS A 311 -0.86 -23.94 20.97
N THR A 312 -1.54 -24.46 19.95
CA THR A 312 -1.24 -25.75 19.32
C THR A 312 0.09 -25.73 18.58
N VAL A 313 0.32 -24.70 17.76
CA VAL A 313 1.55 -24.53 16.98
C VAL A 313 2.78 -24.41 17.89
N ARG A 314 2.71 -23.56 18.92
CA ARG A 314 3.81 -23.41 19.88
C ARG A 314 4.07 -24.67 20.70
N ALA A 315 3.03 -25.41 21.09
CA ALA A 315 3.19 -26.69 21.77
C ALA A 315 3.92 -27.74 20.91
N ALA A 316 3.83 -27.62 19.58
CA ALA A 316 4.54 -28.46 18.62
C ALA A 316 5.92 -27.89 18.21
N GLY A 317 6.39 -26.83 18.86
CA GLY A 317 7.69 -26.20 18.58
C GLY A 317 7.71 -25.28 17.36
N GLY A 318 6.56 -24.99 16.75
CA GLY A 318 6.43 -24.07 15.61
C GLY A 318 6.23 -22.62 16.04
N LEU A 319 6.44 -21.68 15.10
CA LEU A 319 6.28 -20.23 15.30
C LEU A 319 4.97 -19.72 14.70
N CYS A 320 4.40 -18.70 15.32
CA CYS A 320 3.19 -18.02 14.85
C CYS A 320 3.55 -16.71 14.15
N ILE A 321 3.23 -16.61 12.86
CA ILE A 321 3.48 -15.45 12.01
C ILE A 321 2.14 -14.76 11.73
N ALA A 322 2.01 -13.49 12.16
CA ALA A 322 0.87 -12.65 11.80
C ALA A 322 1.23 -11.82 10.56
N ASP A 323 0.39 -11.92 9.54
CA ASP A 323 0.46 -11.05 8.36
C ASP A 323 -0.39 -9.80 8.57
N GLU A 324 0.28 -8.70 8.90
CA GLU A 324 -0.32 -7.39 9.13
C GLU A 324 -0.14 -6.44 7.93
N VAL A 325 0.28 -6.95 6.79
CA VAL A 325 0.51 -6.17 5.56
C VAL A 325 -0.75 -5.42 5.13
N GLN A 326 -1.93 -5.92 5.47
CA GLN A 326 -3.21 -5.29 5.13
C GLN A 326 -3.97 -4.76 6.34
N THR A 327 -3.83 -5.36 7.51
CA THR A 327 -4.64 -5.07 8.71
C THR A 327 -3.97 -4.14 9.71
N GLY A 328 -2.65 -3.98 9.64
CA GLY A 328 -1.89 -3.16 10.57
C GLY A 328 -2.06 -1.65 10.40
N PHE A 329 -1.34 -0.91 11.23
CA PHE A 329 -1.29 0.57 11.25
C PHE A 329 -2.65 1.22 11.54
N GLY A 330 -3.36 0.74 12.57
CA GLY A 330 -4.59 1.36 13.05
C GLY A 330 -5.79 1.23 12.12
N ARG A 331 -5.69 0.47 11.03
CA ARG A 331 -6.80 0.25 10.08
C ARG A 331 -8.03 -0.38 10.74
N MET A 332 -7.82 -1.11 11.83
CA MET A 332 -8.86 -1.79 12.59
C MET A 332 -9.61 -0.86 13.58
N GLY A 333 -9.29 0.43 13.62
CA GLY A 333 -9.90 1.40 14.51
C GLY A 333 -9.55 1.18 15.98
N ASP A 334 -10.17 0.20 16.64
CA ASP A 334 -9.94 -0.09 18.06
C ASP A 334 -8.55 -0.65 18.38
N HIS A 335 -7.88 -1.24 17.39
CA HIS A 335 -6.57 -1.87 17.52
C HIS A 335 -5.57 -1.31 16.51
N PHE A 336 -4.32 -1.14 16.91
CA PHE A 336 -3.26 -0.70 15.99
C PHE A 336 -2.81 -1.86 15.09
N TRP A 337 -2.75 -3.08 15.64
CA TRP A 337 -2.48 -4.32 14.90
C TRP A 337 -3.69 -5.22 14.90
N GLY A 338 -3.96 -5.90 13.78
CA GLY A 338 -5.10 -6.79 13.65
C GLY A 338 -5.05 -7.98 14.60
N PHE A 339 -3.87 -8.52 14.93
CA PHE A 339 -3.74 -9.63 15.88
C PHE A 339 -4.22 -9.27 17.30
N GLU A 340 -4.21 -8.01 17.67
CA GLU A 340 -4.65 -7.55 19.00
C GLU A 340 -6.16 -7.81 19.20
N MET A 341 -6.98 -7.68 18.13
CA MET A 341 -8.42 -7.97 18.19
C MET A 341 -8.72 -9.44 18.57
N HIS A 342 -7.76 -10.32 18.30
CA HIS A 342 -7.86 -11.74 18.67
C HIS A 342 -7.27 -12.06 20.05
N GLY A 343 -6.65 -11.07 20.70
CA GLY A 343 -6.00 -11.21 22.01
C GLY A 343 -4.85 -12.21 21.98
N VAL A 344 -4.01 -12.14 20.96
CA VAL A 344 -2.79 -12.96 20.78
C VAL A 344 -1.60 -12.08 20.46
N THR A 345 -0.40 -12.53 20.82
CA THR A 345 0.87 -11.94 20.40
C THR A 345 1.61 -12.97 19.55
N PRO A 346 1.91 -12.66 18.27
CA PRO A 346 2.67 -13.56 17.40
C PRO A 346 4.17 -13.57 17.76
N ASP A 347 4.91 -14.53 17.20
CA ASP A 347 6.38 -14.59 17.33
C ASP A 347 7.06 -13.74 16.26
N ILE A 348 6.40 -13.59 15.11
CA ILE A 348 6.83 -12.78 13.97
C ILE A 348 5.63 -12.02 13.39
N VAL A 349 5.84 -10.76 13.02
CA VAL A 349 4.84 -9.93 12.31
C VAL A 349 5.42 -9.43 11.01
N THR A 350 4.68 -9.57 9.91
CA THR A 350 5.01 -8.92 8.64
C THR A 350 4.16 -7.69 8.42
N MET A 351 4.77 -6.59 8.03
CA MET A 351 4.15 -5.28 7.81
C MET A 351 4.52 -4.75 6.43
N GLY A 352 3.62 -4.00 5.81
CA GLY A 352 3.87 -3.42 4.49
C GLY A 352 2.85 -2.36 4.14
N LYS A 353 2.41 -2.30 2.89
CA LYS A 353 1.39 -1.37 2.34
C LYS A 353 1.26 -0.02 3.07
N PRO A 354 0.56 0.09 4.25
CA PRO A 354 0.39 1.34 4.98
C PRO A 354 1.70 2.00 5.40
N ALA A 355 2.73 1.19 5.71
CA ALA A 355 3.98 1.65 6.32
C ALA A 355 4.67 2.77 5.52
N GLY A 356 4.58 2.74 4.19
CA GLY A 356 5.23 3.70 3.30
C GLY A 356 4.28 4.66 2.59
N ASN A 357 2.97 4.59 2.84
CA ASN A 357 1.97 5.41 2.13
C ASN A 357 2.14 5.40 0.60
N GLY A 358 2.39 4.22 0.02
CA GLY A 358 2.66 4.03 -1.41
C GLY A 358 4.16 3.96 -1.77
N HIS A 359 5.06 4.39 -0.89
CA HIS A 359 6.50 4.17 -1.06
C HIS A 359 6.88 2.71 -0.70
N PRO A 360 7.81 2.07 -1.44
CA PRO A 360 8.28 0.72 -1.13
C PRO A 360 8.91 0.63 0.26
N LEU A 361 8.18 0.10 1.23
CA LEU A 361 8.62 -0.07 2.60
C LEU A 361 7.83 -1.20 3.26
N ALA A 362 8.55 -2.13 3.86
CA ALA A 362 7.97 -3.20 4.66
C ALA A 362 8.90 -3.56 5.83
N ILE A 363 8.36 -4.19 6.84
CA ILE A 363 9.09 -4.50 8.07
C ILE A 363 8.71 -5.92 8.52
N VAL A 364 9.66 -6.61 9.13
CA VAL A 364 9.43 -7.80 9.93
C VAL A 364 9.79 -7.47 11.36
N ALA A 365 8.85 -7.59 12.28
CA ALA A 365 9.09 -7.54 13.71
C ALA A 365 9.10 -8.96 14.27
N CYS A 366 10.02 -9.26 15.17
CA CYS A 366 10.08 -10.57 15.80
C CYS A 366 10.56 -10.50 17.26
N THR A 367 10.41 -11.61 17.96
CA THR A 367 10.95 -11.76 19.30
C THR A 367 12.48 -11.81 19.29
N GLN A 368 13.11 -11.48 20.41
CA GLN A 368 14.56 -11.58 20.56
C GLN A 368 15.07 -13.01 20.33
N GLU A 369 14.29 -14.03 20.73
CA GLU A 369 14.62 -15.44 20.51
C GLU A 369 14.70 -15.76 19.01
N VAL A 370 13.70 -15.34 18.24
CA VAL A 370 13.69 -15.52 16.78
C VAL A 370 14.87 -14.82 16.12
N ALA A 371 15.15 -13.57 16.52
CA ALA A 371 16.28 -12.81 15.99
C ALA A 371 17.62 -13.48 16.29
N ASN A 372 17.82 -13.97 17.51
CA ASN A 372 19.05 -14.66 17.91
C ASN A 372 19.22 -15.99 17.17
N GLY A 373 18.16 -16.77 17.00
CA GLY A 373 18.21 -18.03 16.24
C GLY A 373 18.46 -17.83 14.75
N PHE A 374 18.01 -16.71 14.19
CA PHE A 374 18.26 -16.35 12.80
C PHE A 374 19.68 -15.85 12.56
N ALA A 375 20.34 -15.29 13.59
CA ALA A 375 21.73 -14.81 13.55
C ALA A 375 22.74 -15.98 13.59
N ASN A 376 22.64 -16.89 12.65
CA ASN A 376 23.41 -18.16 12.57
C ASN A 376 24.77 -18.03 11.87
N GLY A 377 25.25 -16.82 11.59
CA GLY A 377 26.51 -16.54 10.89
C GLY A 377 26.34 -16.22 9.40
N LEU A 378 25.18 -16.50 8.80
CA LEU A 378 24.87 -16.05 7.45
C LEU A 378 24.37 -14.60 7.51
N GLU A 379 25.11 -13.68 6.83
CA GLU A 379 24.68 -12.26 6.75
C GLU A 379 23.30 -12.14 6.11
N PHE A 380 22.42 -11.37 6.74
CA PHE A 380 21.21 -10.86 6.09
C PHE A 380 21.47 -9.43 5.63
N PHE A 381 21.57 -9.23 4.33
CA PHE A 381 21.71 -7.92 3.72
C PHE A 381 20.59 -7.67 2.71
N ASN A 382 19.92 -6.53 2.85
CA ASN A 382 18.95 -6.03 1.90
C ASN A 382 19.41 -4.63 1.44
N THR A 383 19.67 -4.47 0.14
CA THR A 383 20.29 -3.25 -0.41
C THR A 383 19.48 -1.99 -0.11
N PHE A 384 18.16 -2.08 -0.17
CA PHE A 384 17.27 -0.92 0.01
C PHE A 384 16.49 -0.94 1.31
N GLY A 385 16.42 -2.08 2.01
CA GLY A 385 15.71 -2.18 3.29
C GLY A 385 16.34 -1.29 4.35
N GLY A 386 15.53 -0.46 5.02
CA GLY A 386 15.98 0.43 6.08
C GLY A 386 16.81 1.64 5.63
N ASN A 387 16.73 2.01 4.34
CA ASN A 387 17.41 3.21 3.85
C ASN A 387 16.82 4.48 4.48
N PRO A 388 17.61 5.58 4.57
CA PRO A 388 17.19 6.82 5.23
C PRO A 388 15.89 7.42 4.71
N VAL A 389 15.66 7.38 3.39
CA VAL A 389 14.46 7.95 2.76
C VAL A 389 13.21 7.15 3.17
N SER A 390 13.26 5.82 3.03
CA SER A 390 12.15 4.95 3.44
C SER A 390 11.83 5.09 4.93
N CYS A 391 12.86 5.18 5.79
CA CYS A 391 12.66 5.36 7.23
C CYS A 391 12.07 6.74 7.57
N SER A 392 12.48 7.81 6.88
CA SER A 392 11.88 9.14 7.04
C SER A 392 10.42 9.17 6.63
N ILE A 393 10.09 8.52 5.50
CA ILE A 393 8.72 8.38 5.03
C ILE A 393 7.88 7.60 6.05
N GLY A 394 8.34 6.42 6.47
CA GLY A 394 7.61 5.60 7.44
C GLY A 394 7.38 6.29 8.77
N LYS A 395 8.38 7.06 9.26
CA LYS A 395 8.23 7.88 10.46
C LYS A 395 7.17 8.97 10.25
N ALA A 396 7.21 9.68 9.12
CA ALA A 396 6.22 10.70 8.80
C ALA A 396 4.79 10.14 8.68
N VAL A 397 4.63 8.92 8.17
CA VAL A 397 3.32 8.25 8.15
C VAL A 397 2.79 8.05 9.58
N LEU A 398 3.61 7.58 10.50
CA LEU A 398 3.20 7.41 11.91
C LEU A 398 2.86 8.75 12.56
N ASP A 399 3.66 9.80 12.30
CA ASP A 399 3.42 11.14 12.83
C ASP A 399 2.08 11.70 12.35
N VAL A 400 1.79 11.63 11.06
CA VAL A 400 0.51 12.06 10.49
C VAL A 400 -0.66 11.28 11.08
N MET A 401 -0.52 9.97 11.22
CA MET A 401 -1.58 9.15 11.84
C MET A 401 -1.91 9.61 13.26
N GLU A 402 -0.90 9.99 14.04
CA GLU A 402 -1.06 10.46 15.40
C GLU A 402 -1.59 11.90 15.46
N GLU A 403 -1.01 12.81 14.69
CA GLU A 403 -1.42 14.23 14.63
C GLU A 403 -2.86 14.39 14.14
N GLU A 404 -3.27 13.65 13.13
CA GLU A 404 -4.62 13.70 12.56
C GLU A 404 -5.59 12.68 13.20
N GLN A 405 -5.13 11.90 14.18
CA GLN A 405 -5.94 10.89 14.88
C GLN A 405 -6.64 9.90 13.95
N LEU A 406 -5.96 9.46 12.88
CA LEU A 406 -6.56 8.66 11.80
C LEU A 406 -7.08 7.31 12.28
N GLN A 407 -6.43 6.67 13.26
CA GLN A 407 -6.94 5.43 13.86
C GLN A 407 -8.31 5.65 14.54
N LYS A 408 -8.52 6.80 15.17
CA LYS A 408 -9.80 7.13 15.77
C LYS A 408 -10.87 7.37 14.70
N ASN A 409 -10.50 7.94 13.57
CA ASN A 409 -11.40 8.12 12.42
C ASN A 409 -11.79 6.78 11.77
N ALA A 410 -10.95 5.75 11.84
CA ALA A 410 -11.23 4.42 11.32
C ALA A 410 -12.22 3.61 12.19
N LYS A 411 -12.50 4.05 13.41
CA LYS A 411 -13.44 3.47 14.37
C LYS A 411 -14.91 3.82 14.04
#